data_e608546120d55881175e91437c0868fe
#
_entry.id   e608546120d55881175e91437c0868fe
#
_cell.length_a   1.000
_cell.length_b   1.000
_cell.length_c   1.000
_cell.angle_alpha   90.00
_cell.angle_beta   90.00
_cell.angle_gamma   90.00
#
_symmetry.space_group_name_H-M   'P 1'
#
loop_
_entity.id
_entity.type
_entity.pdbx_description
1 polymer ?
#
loop_
_entity_poly.entity_id
_entity_poly.type
_entity_poly.pdbx_seq_one_letter_code
_entity_poly.pdbx_strand_id
1 'polypeptide(L)'
;SNYYYGEDFFTSSKMPIGTGRYKITNISSNNVTLAKFDKWKSTTGVTELKLDNIKINLYSSMGEVYNSFKIGNIDLINTSNPNFQEYIGTIGFNKTEYPGRQFDFLSFNCTDELMQFKEVRQAISYAIDKSNIVSSVNNNQNSVADYPLDYGNFLYTENTASSGYNAEQAKKVLEDGGWTYINNRWKKNIGGRTKTLRLKISVDKTNESRVAVAELIEKQLEEIGIDVKLDKVSNEKYNKYVDD
;
A
#
# COMPACT_ATOMS: atom_id res chain seq x y z
N SER A 1 -12.48 -9.35 13.87
CA SER A 1 -12.95 -10.58 14.55
C SER A 1 -12.02 -11.76 14.33
N ASN A 2 -10.71 -11.54 14.36
CA ASN A 2 -9.70 -12.62 14.28
C ASN A 2 -9.52 -13.38 15.60
N TYR A 3 -10.38 -13.13 16.58
CA TYR A 3 -10.24 -13.68 17.93
C TYR A 3 -10.58 -15.16 18.07
N TYR A 4 -11.15 -15.79 17.06
CA TYR A 4 -11.66 -17.15 17.17
C TYR A 4 -10.95 -18.18 16.30
N TYR A 5 -9.94 -17.78 15.52
CA TYR A 5 -9.33 -18.66 14.55
C TYR A 5 -7.80 -18.59 14.70
N GLY A 6 -7.29 -19.35 15.65
CA GLY A 6 -5.86 -19.65 15.72
C GLY A 6 -5.41 -20.51 14.52
N GLU A 7 -4.13 -20.76 14.40
CA GLU A 7 -3.55 -21.64 13.35
C GLU A 7 -4.25 -22.99 13.22
N ASP A 8 -4.82 -23.50 14.30
CA ASP A 8 -5.57 -24.76 14.34
C ASP A 8 -6.86 -24.77 13.53
N PHE A 9 -7.40 -23.59 13.18
CA PHE A 9 -8.61 -23.49 12.37
C PHE A 9 -8.40 -24.05 10.95
N PHE A 10 -7.26 -23.79 10.34
CA PHE A 10 -6.93 -24.27 9.00
C PHE A 10 -6.41 -25.71 9.00
N THR A 11 -5.98 -26.21 10.12
CA THR A 11 -5.52 -27.60 10.31
C THR A 11 -6.63 -28.55 10.79
N SER A 12 -7.76 -27.97 11.24
CA SER A 12 -8.93 -28.75 11.68
C SER A 12 -9.60 -29.46 10.50
N SER A 13 -9.90 -30.74 10.66
CA SER A 13 -10.68 -31.53 9.71
C SER A 13 -12.16 -31.11 9.61
N LYS A 14 -12.60 -30.14 10.43
CA LYS A 14 -13.97 -29.65 10.43
C LYS A 14 -14.12 -28.49 9.45
N MET A 15 -15.18 -28.54 8.62
CA MET A 15 -15.55 -27.46 7.74
C MET A 15 -15.87 -26.21 8.54
N PRO A 16 -15.31 -25.03 8.19
CA PRO A 16 -15.61 -23.78 8.85
C PRO A 16 -17.09 -23.43 8.76
N ILE A 17 -17.66 -22.98 9.87
CA ILE A 17 -19.04 -22.46 9.91
C ILE A 17 -19.00 -20.95 9.85
N GLY A 18 -19.64 -20.39 8.81
CA GLY A 18 -19.72 -18.95 8.59
C GLY A 18 -21.17 -18.44 8.59
N THR A 19 -21.31 -17.13 8.58
CA THR A 19 -22.59 -16.40 8.48
C THR A 19 -22.85 -15.85 7.07
N GLY A 20 -22.02 -16.20 6.11
CA GLY A 20 -22.06 -15.71 4.75
C GLY A 20 -23.18 -16.32 3.89
N ARG A 21 -23.36 -15.74 2.70
CA ARG A 21 -24.32 -16.18 1.68
C ARG A 21 -23.98 -17.56 1.08
N TYR A 22 -22.72 -17.93 1.16
CA TYR A 22 -22.18 -19.19 0.68
C TYR A 22 -21.55 -19.94 1.83
N LYS A 23 -21.65 -21.26 1.80
CA LYS A 23 -21.00 -22.19 2.75
C LYS A 23 -19.88 -22.94 2.04
N ILE A 24 -18.80 -23.21 2.74
CA ILE A 24 -17.72 -24.05 2.25
C ILE A 24 -18.22 -25.51 2.17
N THR A 25 -18.00 -26.14 1.03
CA THR A 25 -18.36 -27.55 0.79
C THR A 25 -17.15 -28.44 0.58
N ASN A 26 -16.04 -27.87 0.14
CA ASN A 26 -14.79 -28.59 -0.02
C ASN A 26 -13.59 -27.67 0.17
N ILE A 27 -12.53 -28.19 0.78
CA ILE A 27 -11.21 -27.56 0.88
C ILE A 27 -10.18 -28.59 0.43
N SER A 28 -9.34 -28.20 -0.51
CA SER A 28 -8.18 -28.96 -0.95
C SER A 28 -6.91 -28.11 -0.87
N SER A 29 -5.77 -28.67 -1.18
CA SER A 29 -4.48 -27.96 -1.14
C SER A 29 -4.42 -26.75 -2.07
N ASN A 30 -5.20 -26.73 -3.15
CA ASN A 30 -5.12 -25.71 -4.18
C ASN A 30 -6.47 -25.06 -4.54
N ASN A 31 -7.56 -25.44 -3.89
CA ASN A 31 -8.85 -24.78 -4.11
C ASN A 31 -9.80 -24.92 -2.92
N VAL A 32 -10.74 -23.97 -2.86
CA VAL A 32 -11.87 -23.97 -1.92
C VAL A 32 -13.15 -23.89 -2.76
N THR A 33 -14.11 -24.77 -2.49
CA THR A 33 -15.43 -24.74 -3.15
C THR A 33 -16.48 -24.27 -2.17
N LEU A 34 -17.28 -23.32 -2.63
CA LEU A 34 -18.40 -22.75 -1.91
C LEU A 34 -19.71 -23.09 -2.64
N ALA A 35 -20.75 -23.43 -1.89
CA ALA A 35 -22.09 -23.58 -2.44
C ALA A 35 -23.04 -22.57 -1.77
N LYS A 36 -24.06 -22.19 -2.51
CA LYS A 36 -25.16 -21.34 -2.03
C LYS A 36 -25.70 -21.89 -0.69
N PHE A 37 -25.98 -20.97 0.24
CA PHE A 37 -26.55 -21.32 1.52
C PHE A 37 -28.03 -20.94 1.55
N ASP A 38 -28.91 -21.89 1.27
CA ASP A 38 -30.34 -21.68 1.13
C ASP A 38 -31.04 -21.13 2.37
N LYS A 39 -30.46 -21.40 3.56
CA LYS A 39 -30.97 -20.90 4.83
C LYS A 39 -30.48 -19.49 5.18
N TRP A 40 -29.63 -18.89 4.34
CA TRP A 40 -29.15 -17.53 4.57
C TRP A 40 -30.30 -16.54 4.37
N LYS A 41 -30.46 -15.63 5.34
CA LYS A 41 -31.47 -14.57 5.28
C LYS A 41 -30.80 -13.22 5.10
N SER A 42 -31.22 -12.48 4.09
CA SER A 42 -30.75 -11.12 3.85
C SER A 42 -31.27 -10.16 4.91
N THR A 43 -30.36 -9.36 5.49
CA THR A 43 -30.72 -8.19 6.31
C THR A 43 -30.84 -6.92 5.47
N THR A 44 -30.45 -6.96 4.19
CA THR A 44 -30.35 -5.81 3.30
C THR A 44 -31.34 -5.87 2.11
N GLY A 45 -32.31 -6.80 2.13
CA GLY A 45 -33.31 -6.95 1.05
C GLY A 45 -32.81 -7.68 -0.21
N VAL A 46 -31.53 -8.04 -0.32
CA VAL A 46 -31.02 -8.87 -1.42
C VAL A 46 -31.41 -10.32 -1.17
N THR A 47 -32.38 -10.84 -1.91
CA THR A 47 -32.96 -12.17 -1.69
C THR A 47 -32.45 -13.23 -2.67
N GLU A 48 -31.89 -12.85 -3.81
CA GLU A 48 -31.47 -13.78 -4.85
C GLU A 48 -29.95 -13.88 -4.98
N LEU A 49 -29.43 -15.10 -4.88
CA LEU A 49 -28.04 -15.44 -5.18
C LEU A 49 -28.00 -16.03 -6.58
N LYS A 50 -27.30 -15.36 -7.49
CA LYS A 50 -27.25 -15.73 -8.91
C LYS A 50 -26.33 -16.91 -9.21
N LEU A 51 -25.34 -17.17 -8.34
CA LEU A 51 -24.40 -18.26 -8.50
C LEU A 51 -24.72 -19.38 -7.51
N ASP A 52 -24.80 -20.60 -7.99
CA ASP A 52 -25.03 -21.76 -7.13
C ASP A 52 -23.74 -22.22 -6.46
N ASN A 53 -22.61 -22.14 -7.17
CA ASN A 53 -21.30 -22.52 -6.69
C ASN A 53 -20.24 -21.49 -7.04
N ILE A 54 -19.23 -21.36 -6.18
CA ILE A 54 -18.02 -20.55 -6.40
C ILE A 54 -16.83 -21.43 -6.10
N LYS A 55 -15.88 -21.53 -7.03
CA LYS A 55 -14.61 -22.23 -6.83
C LYS A 55 -13.49 -21.19 -6.77
N ILE A 56 -12.80 -21.14 -5.65
CA ILE A 56 -11.62 -20.28 -5.44
C ILE A 56 -10.38 -21.12 -5.68
N ASN A 57 -9.63 -20.84 -6.71
CA ASN A 57 -8.37 -21.50 -7.00
C ASN A 57 -7.22 -20.72 -6.37
N LEU A 58 -6.26 -21.44 -5.77
CA LEU A 58 -5.05 -20.87 -5.17
C LEU A 58 -3.88 -21.13 -6.12
N TYR A 59 -3.11 -20.11 -6.38
CA TYR A 59 -1.94 -20.14 -7.26
C TYR A 59 -0.71 -19.64 -6.51
N SER A 60 0.47 -20.07 -6.93
CA SER A 60 1.74 -19.68 -6.32
C SER A 60 2.24 -18.32 -6.79
N SER A 61 1.74 -17.83 -7.92
CA SER A 61 2.11 -16.52 -8.47
C SER A 61 0.98 -15.84 -9.23
N MET A 62 1.03 -14.51 -9.33
CA MET A 62 0.08 -13.75 -10.15
C MET A 62 0.25 -14.06 -11.65
N GLY A 63 1.43 -14.43 -12.11
CA GLY A 63 1.65 -14.87 -13.48
C GLY A 63 0.82 -16.10 -13.85
N GLU A 64 0.72 -17.10 -12.94
CA GLU A 64 -0.15 -18.26 -13.11
C GLU A 64 -1.63 -17.88 -13.12
N VAL A 65 -2.04 -16.92 -12.29
CA VAL A 65 -3.41 -16.37 -12.27
C VAL A 65 -3.77 -15.76 -13.62
N TYR A 66 -2.92 -14.87 -14.15
CA TYR A 66 -3.15 -14.22 -15.44
C TYR A 66 -3.19 -15.22 -16.60
N ASN A 67 -2.28 -16.20 -16.61
CA ASN A 67 -2.29 -17.27 -17.61
C ASN A 67 -3.58 -18.10 -17.55
N SER A 68 -4.02 -18.46 -16.35
CA SER A 68 -5.26 -19.23 -16.15
C SER A 68 -6.50 -18.45 -16.59
N PHE A 69 -6.53 -17.15 -16.35
CA PHE A 69 -7.58 -16.26 -16.84
C PHE A 69 -7.55 -16.14 -18.37
N LYS A 70 -6.38 -15.96 -18.96
CA LYS A 70 -6.19 -15.85 -20.41
C LYS A 70 -6.69 -17.06 -21.18
N ILE A 71 -6.52 -18.27 -20.63
CA ILE A 71 -6.98 -19.52 -21.27
C ILE A 71 -8.39 -19.95 -20.83
N GLY A 72 -9.10 -19.14 -20.04
CA GLY A 72 -10.47 -19.39 -19.62
C GLY A 72 -10.64 -20.43 -18.51
N ASN A 73 -9.61 -20.76 -17.76
CA ASN A 73 -9.70 -21.69 -16.61
C ASN A 73 -10.27 -21.03 -15.34
N ILE A 74 -10.30 -19.71 -15.28
CA ILE A 74 -10.94 -18.91 -14.25
C ILE A 74 -11.72 -17.78 -14.87
N ASP A 75 -12.86 -17.44 -14.28
CA ASP A 75 -13.82 -16.47 -14.81
C ASP A 75 -13.60 -15.06 -14.24
N LEU A 76 -12.96 -14.95 -13.07
CA LEU A 76 -12.78 -13.68 -12.37
C LEU A 76 -11.41 -13.62 -11.70
N ILE A 77 -10.72 -12.51 -11.88
CA ILE A 77 -9.51 -12.15 -11.13
C ILE A 77 -9.71 -10.82 -10.42
N ASN A 78 -9.10 -10.68 -9.26
CA ASN A 78 -8.96 -9.42 -8.55
C ASN A 78 -7.47 -9.07 -8.47
N THR A 79 -7.10 -7.90 -8.96
CA THR A 79 -5.71 -7.48 -9.02
C THR A 79 -5.57 -5.99 -8.76
N SER A 80 -4.50 -5.61 -8.07
CA SER A 80 -4.07 -4.22 -7.91
C SER A 80 -2.96 -3.82 -8.89
N ASN A 81 -2.55 -4.73 -9.80
CA ASN A 81 -1.53 -4.41 -10.79
C ASN A 81 -2.12 -3.54 -11.91
N PRO A 82 -1.67 -2.29 -12.09
CA PRO A 82 -2.18 -1.40 -13.13
C PRO A 82 -1.89 -1.91 -14.55
N ASN A 83 -0.84 -2.69 -14.71
CA ASN A 83 -0.39 -3.20 -16.01
C ASN A 83 -0.86 -4.63 -16.30
N PHE A 84 -1.88 -5.11 -15.60
CA PHE A 84 -2.36 -6.49 -15.76
C PHE A 84 -2.75 -6.84 -17.22
N GLN A 85 -3.12 -5.86 -18.03
CA GLN A 85 -3.44 -6.06 -19.45
C GLN A 85 -2.27 -6.58 -20.28
N GLU A 86 -1.04 -6.23 -19.92
CA GLU A 86 0.17 -6.74 -20.58
C GLU A 86 0.28 -8.27 -20.45
N TYR A 87 -0.22 -8.81 -19.35
CA TYR A 87 -0.17 -10.24 -19.06
C TYR A 87 -1.32 -11.03 -19.68
N ILE A 88 -2.52 -10.47 -19.73
CA ILE A 88 -3.70 -11.18 -20.26
C ILE A 88 -3.93 -10.93 -21.76
N GLY A 89 -3.26 -9.92 -22.35
CA GLY A 89 -3.36 -9.61 -23.76
C GLY A 89 -4.71 -9.01 -24.16
N THR A 90 -5.18 -9.35 -25.37
CA THR A 90 -6.37 -8.76 -26.00
C THR A 90 -7.62 -9.62 -25.87
N ILE A 91 -7.68 -10.52 -24.89
CA ILE A 91 -8.92 -11.30 -24.64
C ILE A 91 -10.06 -10.36 -24.22
N GLY A 92 -11.28 -10.68 -24.66
CA GLY A 92 -12.46 -9.93 -24.22
C GLY A 92 -12.77 -10.20 -22.75
N PHE A 93 -12.86 -9.13 -21.93
CA PHE A 93 -13.25 -9.21 -20.53
C PHE A 93 -13.96 -7.91 -20.11
N ASN A 94 -14.76 -8.01 -19.04
CA ASN A 94 -15.36 -6.86 -18.41
C ASN A 94 -14.48 -6.42 -17.23
N LYS A 95 -14.19 -5.13 -17.15
CA LYS A 95 -13.40 -4.53 -16.06
C LYS A 95 -14.31 -3.73 -15.13
N THR A 96 -14.16 -3.95 -13.84
CA THR A 96 -14.78 -3.12 -12.81
C THR A 96 -13.68 -2.60 -11.90
N GLU A 97 -13.59 -1.29 -11.74
CA GLU A 97 -12.65 -0.63 -10.83
C GLU A 97 -13.38 -0.18 -9.57
N TYR A 98 -12.72 -0.34 -8.44
CA TYR A 98 -13.21 0.15 -7.16
C TYR A 98 -12.02 0.56 -6.27
N PRO A 99 -12.22 1.55 -5.38
CA PRO A 99 -11.17 1.96 -4.45
C PRO A 99 -10.77 0.79 -3.55
N GLY A 100 -9.46 0.51 -3.49
CA GLY A 100 -8.90 -0.45 -2.54
C GLY A 100 -8.78 0.15 -1.15
N ARG A 101 -8.53 -0.72 -0.15
CA ARG A 101 -8.26 -0.30 1.24
C ARG A 101 -6.77 -0.28 1.56
N GLN A 102 -5.91 -0.40 0.56
CA GLN A 102 -4.47 -0.30 0.74
C GLN A 102 -4.08 1.18 0.84
N PHE A 103 -3.32 1.50 1.87
CA PHE A 103 -2.77 2.81 2.13
C PHE A 103 -1.25 2.68 2.21
N ASP A 104 -0.54 3.24 1.24
CA ASP A 104 0.91 3.31 1.25
C ASP A 104 1.36 4.64 1.85
N PHE A 105 2.29 4.60 2.79
CA PHE A 105 2.77 5.77 3.52
C PHE A 105 4.26 5.69 3.81
N LEU A 106 4.86 6.84 4.06
CA LEU A 106 6.23 6.95 4.58
C LEU A 106 6.17 7.06 6.10
N SER A 107 6.72 6.07 6.79
CA SER A 107 6.84 6.07 8.26
C SER A 107 8.16 6.68 8.70
N PHE A 108 8.15 7.44 9.80
CA PHE A 108 9.33 8.05 10.39
C PHE A 108 9.73 7.35 11.68
N ASN A 109 10.98 6.91 11.78
CA ASN A 109 11.54 6.53 13.06
C ASN A 109 11.87 7.77 13.87
N CYS A 110 10.95 8.20 14.75
CA CYS A 110 11.10 9.40 15.55
C CYS A 110 12.15 9.29 16.66
N THR A 111 12.78 8.12 16.87
CA THR A 111 13.92 7.93 17.79
C THR A 111 15.26 8.19 17.10
N ASP A 112 15.29 8.28 15.77
CA ASP A 112 16.49 8.66 15.01
C ASP A 112 16.91 10.09 15.30
N GLU A 113 18.24 10.33 15.35
CA GLU A 113 18.84 11.63 15.68
C GLU A 113 18.33 12.79 14.82
N LEU A 114 17.98 12.55 13.56
CA LEU A 114 17.52 13.58 12.64
C LEU A 114 15.98 13.61 12.53
N MET A 115 15.34 12.44 12.61
CA MET A 115 13.90 12.34 12.49
C MET A 115 13.12 12.79 13.74
N GLN A 116 13.78 12.97 14.90
CA GLN A 116 13.16 13.57 16.07
C GLN A 116 12.79 15.05 15.85
N PHE A 117 13.44 15.75 14.92
CA PHE A 117 13.13 17.15 14.60
C PHE A 117 11.83 17.26 13.81
N LYS A 118 10.86 17.98 14.36
CA LYS A 118 9.55 18.16 13.73
C LYS A 118 9.68 18.87 12.39
N GLU A 119 10.53 19.88 12.29
CA GLU A 119 10.78 20.65 11.09
C GLU A 119 11.31 19.78 9.94
N VAL A 120 12.12 18.76 10.24
CA VAL A 120 12.62 17.81 9.23
C VAL A 120 11.46 16.98 8.66
N ARG A 121 10.59 16.43 9.51
CA ARG A 121 9.43 15.65 9.07
C ARG A 121 8.44 16.50 8.28
N GLN A 122 8.22 17.77 8.70
CA GLN A 122 7.37 18.71 7.97
C GLN A 122 7.97 19.07 6.61
N ALA A 123 9.27 19.33 6.53
CA ALA A 123 9.95 19.62 5.28
C ALA A 123 9.83 18.45 4.29
N ILE A 124 10.02 17.22 4.75
CA ILE A 124 9.81 16.01 3.92
C ILE A 124 8.37 15.96 3.40
N SER A 125 7.38 16.24 4.24
CA SER A 125 5.96 16.24 3.84
C SER A 125 5.66 17.29 2.77
N TYR A 126 6.24 18.48 2.86
CA TYR A 126 6.09 19.53 1.83
C TYR A 126 6.88 19.26 0.55
N ALA A 127 7.99 18.53 0.64
CA ALA A 127 8.87 18.25 -0.50
C ALA A 127 8.38 17.13 -1.41
N ILE A 128 7.46 16.29 -0.93
CA ILE A 128 6.95 15.15 -1.70
C ILE A 128 5.72 15.55 -2.51
N ASP A 129 5.85 15.55 -3.83
CA ASP A 129 4.74 15.70 -4.77
C ASP A 129 4.03 14.36 -4.95
N LYS A 130 3.03 14.12 -4.11
CA LYS A 130 2.21 12.89 -4.12
C LYS A 130 1.46 12.74 -5.45
N SER A 131 1.01 13.84 -6.06
CA SER A 131 0.29 13.80 -7.33
C SER A 131 1.20 13.35 -8.47
N ASN A 132 2.44 13.84 -8.51
CA ASN A 132 3.45 13.39 -9.46
C ASN A 132 3.76 11.89 -9.28
N ILE A 133 3.87 11.41 -8.04
CA ILE A 133 4.10 9.98 -7.76
C ILE A 133 2.96 9.13 -8.30
N VAL A 134 1.70 9.49 -7.99
CA VAL A 134 0.52 8.73 -8.47
C VAL A 134 0.46 8.70 -9.99
N SER A 135 0.73 9.81 -10.67
CA SER A 135 0.70 9.87 -12.13
C SER A 135 1.83 9.07 -12.78
N SER A 136 3.03 9.11 -12.18
CA SER A 136 4.23 8.50 -12.77
C SER A 136 4.33 6.99 -12.54
N VAL A 137 3.90 6.49 -11.37
CA VAL A 137 4.05 5.07 -11.00
C VAL A 137 2.80 4.27 -11.32
N ASN A 138 1.61 4.83 -11.09
CA ASN A 138 0.36 4.08 -11.14
C ASN A 138 -0.59 4.54 -12.26
N ASN A 139 -0.11 5.31 -13.24
CA ASN A 139 -0.92 5.78 -14.37
C ASN A 139 -2.26 6.42 -13.93
N ASN A 140 -2.25 7.16 -12.83
CA ASN A 140 -3.45 7.76 -12.19
C ASN A 140 -4.54 6.76 -11.76
N GLN A 141 -4.21 5.48 -11.58
CA GLN A 141 -5.18 4.49 -11.10
C GLN A 141 -5.36 4.50 -9.58
N ASN A 142 -4.45 5.15 -8.86
CA ASN A 142 -4.53 5.36 -7.42
C ASN A 142 -4.90 6.82 -7.11
N SER A 143 -5.39 7.05 -5.91
CA SER A 143 -5.67 8.39 -5.41
C SER A 143 -4.63 8.82 -4.40
N VAL A 144 -4.34 10.12 -4.36
CA VAL A 144 -3.58 10.71 -3.25
C VAL A 144 -4.40 10.56 -1.98
N ALA A 145 -3.81 9.99 -0.93
CA ALA A 145 -4.42 9.90 0.38
C ALA A 145 -3.67 10.80 1.37
N ASP A 146 -4.42 11.59 2.13
CA ASP A 146 -3.86 12.49 3.13
C ASP A 146 -3.93 11.89 4.54
N TYR A 147 -4.78 10.90 4.73
CA TYR A 147 -4.99 10.21 6.03
C TYR A 147 -5.17 8.71 5.81
N PRO A 148 -4.84 7.89 6.83
CA PRO A 148 -5.06 6.45 6.81
C PRO A 148 -6.54 6.09 7.09
N LEU A 149 -7.45 6.72 6.37
CA LEU A 149 -8.90 6.48 6.49
C LEU A 149 -9.45 6.06 5.13
N ASP A 150 -10.39 5.11 5.15
CA ASP A 150 -11.12 4.72 3.95
C ASP A 150 -11.82 5.93 3.33
N TYR A 151 -11.75 6.05 2.02
CA TYR A 151 -12.48 7.05 1.27
C TYR A 151 -13.99 6.85 1.52
N GLY A 152 -14.68 7.91 1.98
CA GLY A 152 -16.09 7.81 2.39
C GLY A 152 -16.32 7.40 3.85
N ASN A 153 -15.28 7.26 4.67
CA ASN A 153 -15.41 7.14 6.11
C ASN A 153 -16.05 8.43 6.68
N PHE A 154 -16.96 8.30 7.63
CA PHE A 154 -17.64 9.44 8.26
C PHE A 154 -16.68 10.42 8.99
N LEU A 155 -15.48 9.97 9.31
CA LEU A 155 -14.40 10.80 9.88
C LEU A 155 -13.62 11.57 8.79
N TYR A 156 -13.83 11.24 7.52
CA TYR A 156 -13.18 11.95 6.43
C TYR A 156 -13.89 13.29 6.21
N THR A 157 -13.18 14.39 6.49
CA THR A 157 -13.70 15.74 6.26
C THR A 157 -12.79 16.46 5.26
N GLU A 158 -13.38 17.17 4.31
CA GLU A 158 -12.64 17.97 3.31
C GLU A 158 -11.80 19.11 3.93
N ASN A 159 -12.08 19.45 5.19
CA ASN A 159 -11.40 20.52 5.93
C ASN A 159 -10.14 20.05 6.68
N THR A 160 -9.77 18.80 6.60
CA THR A 160 -8.53 18.33 7.23
C THR A 160 -7.37 18.79 6.34
N ALA A 161 -6.58 19.76 6.85
CA ALA A 161 -5.51 20.38 6.09
C ALA A 161 -4.44 19.37 5.68
N SER A 162 -4.42 19.02 4.40
CA SER A 162 -3.26 18.38 3.78
C SER A 162 -2.17 19.43 3.59
N SER A 163 -0.95 19.13 3.98
CA SER A 163 0.21 19.89 3.51
C SER A 163 0.42 19.51 2.04
N GLY A 164 -0.07 20.34 1.12
CA GLY A 164 0.20 20.19 -0.30
C GLY A 164 1.70 20.27 -0.61
N TYR A 165 2.12 19.76 -1.77
CA TYR A 165 3.48 19.91 -2.25
C TYR A 165 3.87 21.39 -2.35
N ASN A 166 4.98 21.75 -1.71
CA ASN A 166 5.57 23.09 -1.78
C ASN A 166 7.06 23.02 -1.40
N ALA A 167 7.92 22.93 -2.40
CA ALA A 167 9.36 22.82 -2.22
C ALA A 167 9.97 24.05 -1.51
N GLU A 168 9.46 25.25 -1.77
CA GLU A 168 9.94 26.48 -1.10
C GLU A 168 9.54 26.49 0.38
N GLN A 169 8.33 26.06 0.69
CA GLN A 169 7.90 25.93 2.08
C GLN A 169 8.73 24.86 2.83
N ALA A 170 9.11 23.77 2.15
CA ALA A 170 10.00 22.74 2.72
C ALA A 170 11.35 23.35 3.14
N LYS A 171 11.97 24.14 2.26
CA LYS A 171 13.23 24.84 2.55
C LYS A 171 13.09 25.82 3.70
N LYS A 172 12.03 26.64 3.66
CA LYS A 172 11.74 27.62 4.72
C LYS A 172 11.55 26.96 6.09
N VAL A 173 10.84 25.86 6.17
CA VAL A 173 10.66 25.12 7.43
C VAL A 173 11.99 24.62 7.99
N LEU A 174 12.92 24.19 7.14
CA LEU A 174 14.27 23.81 7.57
C LEU A 174 15.05 25.03 8.08
N GLU A 175 15.02 26.14 7.37
CA GLU A 175 15.69 27.41 7.78
C GLU A 175 15.15 27.89 9.14
N ASP A 176 13.83 27.97 9.29
CA ASP A 176 13.17 28.38 10.53
C ASP A 176 13.50 27.41 11.68
N GLY A 177 13.74 26.15 11.36
CA GLY A 177 14.22 25.11 12.28
C GLY A 177 15.72 25.17 12.60
N GLY A 178 16.45 26.17 12.06
CA GLY A 178 17.88 26.38 12.34
C GLY A 178 18.81 25.48 11.50
N TRP A 179 18.31 24.93 10.39
CA TRP A 179 19.15 24.28 9.38
C TRP A 179 19.69 25.33 8.41
N THR A 180 20.95 25.17 8.01
CA THR A 180 21.62 26.08 7.07
C THR A 180 21.96 25.32 5.79
N TYR A 181 21.69 25.94 4.64
CA TYR A 181 21.98 25.36 3.34
C TYR A 181 23.40 25.70 2.91
N ILE A 182 24.31 24.69 2.92
CA ILE A 182 25.74 24.86 2.62
C ILE A 182 26.18 23.76 1.67
N ASN A 183 26.78 24.14 0.52
CA ASN A 183 27.27 23.19 -0.48
C ASN A 183 26.18 22.19 -0.94
N ASN A 184 25.02 22.71 -1.27
CA ASN A 184 23.86 21.95 -1.72
C ASN A 184 23.35 20.90 -0.73
N ARG A 185 23.58 21.11 0.60
CA ARG A 185 23.09 20.21 1.65
C ARG A 185 22.68 21.01 2.88
N TRP A 186 21.65 20.55 3.55
CA TRP A 186 21.20 21.09 4.82
C TRP A 186 22.07 20.62 5.96
N LYS A 187 22.52 21.54 6.80
CA LYS A 187 23.39 21.29 7.96
C LYS A 187 22.90 21.99 9.20
N LYS A 188 23.06 21.37 10.35
CA LYS A 188 22.72 21.94 11.67
C LYS A 188 23.76 21.50 12.70
N ASN A 189 24.07 22.39 13.66
CA ASN A 189 24.87 22.00 14.83
C ASN A 189 23.96 21.30 15.84
N ILE A 190 24.27 20.05 16.13
CA ILE A 190 23.55 19.20 17.08
C ILE A 190 24.57 18.66 18.08
N GLY A 191 24.40 19.02 19.36
CA GLY A 191 25.33 18.59 20.42
C GLY A 191 26.79 18.99 20.20
N GLY A 192 27.04 20.17 19.60
CA GLY A 192 28.39 20.68 19.32
C GLY A 192 29.02 20.10 18.03
N ARG A 193 28.31 19.31 17.27
CA ARG A 193 28.79 18.74 16.00
C ARG A 193 27.91 19.17 14.83
N THR A 194 28.52 19.55 13.72
CA THR A 194 27.79 19.83 12.50
C THR A 194 27.32 18.53 11.85
N LYS A 195 26.02 18.35 11.78
CA LYS A 195 25.36 17.21 11.11
C LYS A 195 24.82 17.65 9.77
N THR A 196 24.97 16.79 8.76
CA THR A 196 24.28 16.96 7.47
C THR A 196 22.95 16.21 7.53
N LEU A 197 21.89 16.83 7.01
CA LEU A 197 20.59 16.17 6.88
C LEU A 197 20.67 15.08 5.84
N ARG A 198 20.88 13.86 6.30
CA ARG A 198 20.95 12.65 5.50
C ARG A 198 19.94 11.65 6.01
N LEU A 199 19.13 11.16 5.12
CA LEU A 199 18.06 10.20 5.39
C LEU A 199 18.42 8.84 4.84
N LYS A 200 17.88 7.79 5.46
CA LYS A 200 17.86 6.44 4.90
C LYS A 200 16.40 6.02 4.74
N ILE A 201 16.01 5.73 3.51
CA ILE A 201 14.69 5.18 3.18
C ILE A 201 14.86 3.69 2.92
N SER A 202 14.18 2.85 3.68
CA SER A 202 14.18 1.39 3.49
C SER A 202 12.91 0.95 2.77
N VAL A 203 13.05 0.10 1.77
CA VAL A 203 11.94 -0.43 0.99
C VAL A 203 12.15 -1.92 0.68
N ASP A 204 11.06 -2.70 0.67
CA ASP A 204 11.11 -4.09 0.22
C ASP A 204 11.38 -4.14 -1.29
N LYS A 205 12.54 -4.70 -1.66
CA LYS A 205 12.98 -4.82 -3.06
C LYS A 205 12.09 -5.71 -3.93
N THR A 206 11.24 -6.54 -3.33
CA THR A 206 10.32 -7.43 -4.06
C THR A 206 9.03 -6.73 -4.49
N ASN A 207 8.76 -5.54 -3.94
CA ASN A 207 7.62 -4.71 -4.31
C ASN A 207 8.07 -3.60 -5.28
N GLU A 208 8.02 -3.91 -6.57
CA GLU A 208 8.49 -3.01 -7.64
C GLU A 208 7.78 -1.65 -7.62
N SER A 209 6.48 -1.62 -7.34
CA SER A 209 5.73 -0.36 -7.26
C SER A 209 6.24 0.53 -6.12
N ARG A 210 6.45 -0.04 -4.92
CA ARG A 210 6.99 0.72 -3.79
C ARG A 210 8.44 1.13 -4.01
N VAL A 211 9.24 0.32 -4.72
CA VAL A 211 10.60 0.70 -5.11
C VAL A 211 10.57 1.93 -6.02
N ALA A 212 9.72 1.94 -7.05
CA ALA A 212 9.58 3.09 -7.95
C ALA A 212 9.09 4.36 -7.21
N VAL A 213 8.15 4.22 -6.27
CA VAL A 213 7.73 5.33 -5.39
C VAL A 213 8.90 5.85 -4.56
N ALA A 214 9.69 4.98 -3.95
CA ALA A 214 10.82 5.37 -3.11
C ALA A 214 11.92 6.07 -3.91
N GLU A 215 12.18 5.66 -5.15
CA GLU A 215 13.11 6.33 -6.08
C GLU A 215 12.64 7.74 -6.44
N LEU A 216 11.35 7.95 -6.66
CA LEU A 216 10.80 9.28 -6.90
C LEU A 216 10.90 10.17 -5.66
N ILE A 217 10.61 9.62 -4.46
CA ILE A 217 10.78 10.36 -3.19
C ILE A 217 12.25 10.75 -2.99
N GLU A 218 13.20 9.84 -3.20
CA GLU A 218 14.64 10.12 -3.16
C GLU A 218 14.97 11.31 -4.04
N LYS A 219 14.58 11.27 -5.32
CA LYS A 219 14.82 12.33 -6.29
C LYS A 219 14.23 13.68 -5.83
N GLN A 220 12.96 13.72 -5.41
CA GLN A 220 12.29 14.95 -4.97
C GLN A 220 12.95 15.55 -3.72
N LEU A 221 13.39 14.74 -2.79
CA LEU A 221 14.10 15.20 -1.59
C LEU A 221 15.51 15.72 -1.92
N GLU A 222 16.21 15.08 -2.85
CA GLU A 222 17.52 15.54 -3.32
C GLU A 222 17.44 16.88 -4.06
N GLU A 223 16.38 17.13 -4.81
CA GLU A 223 16.13 18.41 -5.51
C GLU A 223 16.08 19.60 -4.54
N ILE A 224 15.65 19.40 -3.30
CA ILE A 224 15.66 20.43 -2.25
C ILE A 224 16.90 20.37 -1.35
N GLY A 225 17.88 19.50 -1.65
CA GLY A 225 19.16 19.39 -0.93
C GLY A 225 19.15 18.49 0.30
N ILE A 226 18.13 17.68 0.49
CA ILE A 226 18.14 16.60 1.48
C ILE A 226 18.87 15.39 0.87
N ASP A 227 19.93 14.93 1.52
CA ASP A 227 20.71 13.76 1.08
C ASP A 227 19.95 12.49 1.46
N VAL A 228 19.66 11.62 0.47
CA VAL A 228 18.89 10.40 0.68
C VAL A 228 19.70 9.18 0.28
N LYS A 229 19.66 8.16 1.11
CA LYS A 229 20.16 6.82 0.80
C LYS A 229 19.00 5.84 0.73
N LEU A 230 18.69 5.37 -0.47
CA LEU A 230 17.70 4.32 -0.66
C LEU A 230 18.30 2.94 -0.34
N ASP A 231 17.69 2.22 0.59
CA ASP A 231 18.09 0.87 1.03
C ASP A 231 17.04 -0.16 0.60
N LYS A 232 17.27 -0.81 -0.54
CA LYS A 232 16.41 -1.86 -1.10
C LYS A 232 16.74 -3.20 -0.44
N VAL A 233 15.94 -3.60 0.53
CA VAL A 233 16.19 -4.78 1.37
C VAL A 233 15.32 -5.98 1.00
N SER A 234 15.65 -7.17 1.51
CA SER A 234 14.76 -8.32 1.39
C SER A 234 13.50 -8.12 2.24
N ASN A 235 12.42 -8.79 1.86
CA ASN A 235 11.15 -8.75 2.60
C ASN A 235 11.33 -9.11 4.09
N GLU A 236 12.12 -10.14 4.39
CA GLU A 236 12.44 -10.54 5.77
C GLU A 236 13.09 -9.38 6.58
N LYS A 237 14.08 -8.69 5.97
CA LYS A 237 14.75 -7.57 6.62
C LYS A 237 13.84 -6.35 6.73
N TYR A 238 12.99 -6.11 5.73
CA TYR A 238 12.01 -5.03 5.76
C TYR A 238 11.02 -5.21 6.91
N ASN A 239 10.48 -6.41 7.09
CA ASN A 239 9.54 -6.71 8.17
C ASN A 239 10.17 -6.49 9.55
N LYS A 240 11.44 -6.84 9.75
CA LYS A 240 12.14 -6.51 10.99
C LYS A 240 12.24 -5.01 11.27
N TYR A 241 12.36 -4.18 10.24
CA TYR A 241 12.38 -2.71 10.43
C TYR A 241 10.99 -2.12 10.74
N VAL A 242 9.92 -2.82 10.39
CA VAL A 242 8.54 -2.38 10.67
C VAL A 242 8.09 -2.84 12.05
N ASP A 243 8.59 -3.99 12.52
CA ASP A 243 8.20 -4.60 13.80
C ASP A 243 9.02 -4.04 15.00
N ASP A 244 10.21 -3.46 14.77
CA ASP A 244 11.09 -2.82 15.78
C ASP A 244 10.72 -1.32 15.98
#